data_7d1cfbae12e6448482584eceae8ce2b9
#
_entry.id   7d1cfbae12e6448482584eceae8ce2b9
#
_cell.length_a   1.000
_cell.length_b   1.000
_cell.length_c   1.000
_cell.angle_alpha   90.00
_cell.angle_beta   90.00
_cell.angle_gamma   90.00
#
_symmetry.space_group_name_H-M   'P 1'
#
loop_
_entity.id
_entity.type
_entity.pdbx_description
1 polymer ?
#
loop_
_entity_poly.entity_id
_entity_poly.type
_entity_poly.pdbx_seq_one_letter_code
_entity_poly.pdbx_strand_id
1 'polypeptide(L)'
;MQDPSITTVNRNKTAPGYCLVLCVSLLGSFAMGCGPTAPVVEDASEEVISTAVMDAAVLDAQLDELLKAGQDDGMEVSVWVGGREDDPWYVRNAEVWRPVASAIKVAYLIELFNTYADQLDGVLEGAAEIVTDSTHPAIAHFNDEQQSDIRDHLANATVREVGQMMIRGVGVSNAVYNAAANVTTAVLGGPAGLTKFIHGRDPAFAGLVSRRYMQADRVIKGDNEATAAALGVVLQRVAFRRVPKTDAETTQAMWDILHVPEDAGPTGSHYFKSGSLDSDPLTRIRSGFWESPTGIVVYVVMVEQPNPGSRTREEAGLHLADVSVAVTDAVLTAARMGQ
;
A
#
# COMPACT_ATOMS: atom_id res chain seq x y z
N MET A 1 -11.66 -47.68 7.67
CA MET A 1 -12.83 -47.31 8.47
C MET A 1 -13.22 -45.89 8.08
N GLN A 2 -14.35 -45.83 7.38
CA GLN A 2 -15.33 -44.74 7.23
C GLN A 2 -14.85 -43.30 6.92
N ASP A 3 -15.12 -42.96 5.66
CA ASP A 3 -15.25 -41.69 5.02
C ASP A 3 -16.54 -40.95 5.42
N PRO A 4 -16.58 -39.64 5.61
CA PRO A 4 -17.82 -38.89 5.52
C PRO A 4 -17.84 -37.88 4.36
N SER A 5 -18.57 -38.29 3.30
CA SER A 5 -19.58 -37.51 2.54
C SER A 5 -19.43 -36.00 2.37
N ILE A 6 -19.12 -35.67 1.11
CA ILE A 6 -19.26 -34.34 0.49
C ILE A 6 -20.76 -34.04 0.25
N THR A 7 -21.22 -32.91 0.77
CA THR A 7 -22.55 -32.37 0.47
C THR A 7 -22.43 -31.29 -0.60
N THR A 8 -22.93 -31.58 -1.79
CA THR A 8 -23.05 -30.67 -2.94
C THR A 8 -24.25 -29.73 -2.72
N VAL A 9 -24.03 -28.44 -2.67
CA VAL A 9 -25.09 -27.42 -2.71
C VAL A 9 -25.22 -26.87 -4.13
N ASN A 10 -26.35 -27.19 -4.74
CA ASN A 10 -26.78 -26.74 -6.06
C ASN A 10 -27.37 -25.32 -5.96
N ARG A 11 -26.81 -24.32 -6.65
CA ARG A 11 -27.40 -22.97 -6.74
C ARG A 11 -27.85 -22.67 -8.16
N ASN A 12 -29.16 -22.48 -8.28
CA ASN A 12 -29.91 -22.09 -9.47
C ASN A 12 -29.43 -20.75 -10.03
N LYS A 13 -29.27 -20.74 -11.36
CA LYS A 13 -29.08 -19.56 -12.18
C LYS A 13 -30.42 -18.86 -12.41
N THR A 14 -30.52 -17.59 -12.10
CA THR A 14 -31.52 -16.67 -12.66
C THR A 14 -30.80 -15.56 -13.43
N ALA A 15 -31.14 -15.42 -14.70
CA ALA A 15 -30.62 -14.38 -15.57
C ALA A 15 -31.40 -13.06 -15.38
N PRO A 16 -30.74 -11.88 -15.48
CA PRO A 16 -31.44 -10.62 -15.57
C PRO A 16 -31.68 -10.19 -17.01
N GLY A 17 -32.90 -9.68 -17.24
CA GLY A 17 -33.37 -9.21 -18.54
C GLY A 17 -32.73 -7.90 -18.96
N TYR A 18 -32.58 -7.75 -20.27
CA TYR A 18 -32.16 -6.54 -20.95
C TYR A 18 -33.30 -5.52 -21.02
N CYS A 19 -33.04 -4.30 -20.56
CA CYS A 19 -33.91 -3.17 -20.79
C CYS A 19 -33.36 -2.35 -21.97
N LEU A 20 -34.13 -2.32 -23.07
CA LEU A 20 -33.83 -1.57 -24.28
C LEU A 20 -34.27 -0.14 -24.10
N VAL A 21 -33.39 0.84 -24.09
CA VAL A 21 -33.70 2.26 -24.08
C VAL A 21 -33.57 2.81 -25.50
N LEU A 22 -34.72 3.25 -26.04
CA LEU A 22 -34.84 3.89 -27.35
C LEU A 22 -34.39 5.36 -27.24
N CYS A 23 -33.34 5.73 -28.01
CA CYS A 23 -32.98 7.13 -28.22
C CYS A 23 -33.83 7.73 -29.34
N VAL A 24 -34.62 8.73 -29.01
CA VAL A 24 -35.31 9.60 -30.00
C VAL A 24 -34.43 10.83 -30.22
N SER A 25 -33.98 10.98 -31.46
CA SER A 25 -33.25 12.16 -31.92
C SER A 25 -34.27 13.25 -32.31
N LEU A 26 -34.16 14.42 -31.69
CA LEU A 26 -34.86 15.63 -32.14
C LEU A 26 -33.84 16.65 -32.62
N LEU A 27 -33.83 16.87 -33.93
CA LEU A 27 -33.17 17.99 -34.60
C LEU A 27 -34.00 19.26 -34.37
N GLY A 28 -33.37 20.31 -33.85
CA GLY A 28 -33.94 21.66 -33.74
C GLY A 28 -32.88 22.71 -34.00
N SER A 29 -32.97 23.30 -35.19
CA SER A 29 -32.22 24.50 -35.59
C SER A 29 -32.70 25.72 -34.82
N PHE A 30 -31.94 26.75 -34.54
CA PHE A 30 -31.87 27.91 -34.54
C PHE A 30 -31.44 29.11 -34.21
N ALA A 31 -31.19 30.08 -34.39
CA ALA A 31 -31.11 31.54 -34.20
C ALA A 31 -29.95 32.06 -33.32
N MET A 32 -29.08 32.79 -34.07
CA MET A 32 -28.20 33.79 -33.47
C MET A 32 -29.02 34.86 -32.71
N GLY A 33 -28.72 35.03 -31.42
CA GLY A 33 -29.14 36.14 -30.59
C GLY A 33 -27.96 36.73 -29.86
N CYS A 34 -27.55 37.96 -30.23
CA CYS A 34 -26.70 38.79 -29.38
C CYS A 34 -27.50 39.13 -28.10
N GLY A 35 -27.01 38.72 -26.97
CA GLY A 35 -27.57 39.03 -25.67
C GLY A 35 -26.54 38.94 -24.55
N PRO A 36 -26.76 39.51 -23.40
CA PRO A 36 -25.82 40.32 -22.67
C PRO A 36 -24.78 39.48 -21.86
N THR A 37 -23.64 40.13 -21.57
CA THR A 37 -22.59 39.71 -20.67
C THR A 37 -23.12 38.95 -19.46
N ALA A 38 -22.75 37.67 -19.35
CA ALA A 38 -22.98 36.91 -18.15
C ALA A 38 -22.28 37.59 -16.94
N PRO A 39 -22.91 37.58 -15.76
CA PRO A 39 -22.25 38.04 -14.57
C PRO A 39 -21.02 37.15 -14.29
N VAL A 40 -19.92 37.78 -13.97
CA VAL A 40 -18.73 37.14 -13.38
C VAL A 40 -19.25 36.42 -12.13
N VAL A 41 -19.25 35.10 -12.16
CA VAL A 41 -19.46 34.30 -10.97
C VAL A 41 -18.20 34.57 -10.10
N GLU A 42 -18.37 35.38 -9.06
CA GLU A 42 -17.40 35.51 -7.99
C GLU A 42 -17.08 34.10 -7.49
N ASP A 43 -15.82 33.84 -7.52
CA ASP A 43 -15.16 32.61 -7.07
C ASP A 43 -15.72 32.20 -5.72
N ALA A 44 -16.31 31.03 -5.67
CA ALA A 44 -16.85 30.47 -4.45
C ALA A 44 -15.72 30.41 -3.43
N SER A 45 -15.93 31.12 -2.34
CA SER A 45 -15.15 31.12 -1.11
C SER A 45 -14.28 29.86 -0.97
N GLU A 46 -12.96 30.05 -0.96
CA GLU A 46 -12.04 29.09 -0.35
C GLU A 46 -12.58 28.82 1.07
N GLU A 47 -13.24 27.71 1.20
CA GLU A 47 -13.58 27.15 2.49
C GLU A 47 -12.26 26.94 3.22
N VAL A 48 -11.97 27.80 4.17
CA VAL A 48 -10.81 27.68 5.07
C VAL A 48 -11.06 26.37 5.82
N ILE A 49 -10.54 25.28 5.27
CA ILE A 49 -10.48 24.00 5.97
C ILE A 49 -9.60 24.28 7.18
N SER A 50 -10.24 24.40 8.33
CA SER A 50 -9.56 24.50 9.62
C SER A 50 -8.61 23.32 9.70
N THR A 51 -7.31 23.60 9.61
CA THR A 51 -6.27 22.60 9.90
C THR A 51 -6.33 22.37 11.41
N ALA A 52 -7.14 21.42 11.81
CA ALA A 52 -7.20 21.00 13.19
C ALA A 52 -5.82 20.44 13.57
N VAL A 53 -5.17 21.13 14.46
CA VAL A 53 -3.83 20.81 14.93
C VAL A 53 -3.95 19.58 15.84
N MET A 54 -3.41 18.45 15.39
CA MET A 54 -3.21 17.29 16.25
C MET A 54 -2.40 17.69 17.47
N ASP A 55 -2.90 17.42 18.68
CA ASP A 55 -2.14 17.67 19.90
C ASP A 55 -1.01 16.64 20.05
N ALA A 56 0.16 17.02 19.56
CA ALA A 56 1.35 16.17 19.58
C ALA A 56 1.74 15.72 20.99
N ALA A 57 1.56 16.57 22.00
CA ALA A 57 1.94 16.24 23.37
C ALA A 57 1.00 15.19 23.97
N VAL A 58 -0.30 15.25 23.67
CA VAL A 58 -1.27 14.24 24.08
C VAL A 58 -0.97 12.92 23.40
N LEU A 59 -0.68 12.94 22.11
CA LEU A 59 -0.34 11.71 21.38
C LEU A 59 0.97 11.11 21.89
N ASP A 60 2.02 11.89 22.13
CA ASP A 60 3.28 11.42 22.69
C ASP A 60 3.06 10.70 24.04
N ALA A 61 2.25 11.29 24.92
CA ALA A 61 1.96 10.69 26.22
C ALA A 61 1.20 9.35 26.07
N GLN A 62 0.26 9.26 25.13
CA GLN A 62 -0.47 8.02 24.84
C GLN A 62 0.46 6.94 24.26
N LEU A 63 1.33 7.32 23.32
CA LEU A 63 2.29 6.39 22.74
C LEU A 63 3.30 5.89 23.78
N ASP A 64 3.77 6.78 24.66
CA ASP A 64 4.66 6.40 25.75
C ASP A 64 4.01 5.41 26.72
N GLU A 65 2.72 5.53 26.99
CA GLU A 65 1.99 4.58 27.82
C GLU A 65 1.82 3.23 27.13
N LEU A 66 1.46 3.22 25.84
CA LEU A 66 1.36 1.98 25.04
C LEU A 66 2.70 1.25 24.93
N LEU A 67 3.80 2.00 24.80
CA LEU A 67 5.13 1.41 24.69
C LEU A 67 5.71 1.02 26.05
N LYS A 68 5.28 1.61 27.18
CA LYS A 68 5.72 1.19 28.53
C LYS A 68 5.41 -0.26 28.82
N ALA A 69 4.28 -0.76 28.34
CA ALA A 69 3.93 -2.19 28.46
C ALA A 69 4.92 -3.10 27.73
N GLY A 70 5.73 -2.55 26.81
CA GLY A 70 6.76 -3.26 26.05
C GLY A 70 8.19 -2.78 26.30
N GLN A 71 8.42 -1.76 27.12
CA GLN A 71 9.76 -1.19 27.35
C GLN A 71 10.78 -2.20 27.94
N ASP A 72 10.32 -3.15 28.73
CA ASP A 72 11.18 -4.22 29.25
C ASP A 72 11.75 -5.10 28.11
N ASP A 73 11.14 -5.05 26.93
CA ASP A 73 11.49 -5.83 25.75
C ASP A 73 12.24 -5.00 24.67
N GLY A 74 12.51 -3.71 24.93
CA GLY A 74 13.26 -2.85 24.03
C GLY A 74 12.52 -2.51 22.71
N MET A 75 11.19 -2.38 22.74
CA MET A 75 10.41 -1.96 21.57
C MET A 75 10.74 -0.53 21.16
N GLU A 76 10.83 -0.30 19.87
CA GLU A 76 11.02 1.00 19.26
C GLU A 76 9.91 1.30 18.27
N VAL A 77 9.48 2.57 18.21
CA VAL A 77 8.45 3.02 17.29
C VAL A 77 8.95 4.18 16.44
N SER A 78 8.57 4.15 15.15
CA SER A 78 8.65 5.29 14.26
C SER A 78 7.25 5.59 13.74
N VAL A 79 6.86 6.86 13.79
CA VAL A 79 5.55 7.34 13.34
C VAL A 79 5.72 8.54 12.43
N TRP A 80 4.94 8.58 11.37
CA TRP A 80 4.73 9.74 10.51
C TRP A 80 3.24 9.88 10.21
N VAL A 81 2.68 11.07 10.41
CA VAL A 81 1.28 11.38 10.11
C VAL A 81 1.20 12.70 9.38
N GLY A 82 0.43 12.76 8.33
CA GLY A 82 0.26 14.00 7.58
C GLY A 82 -1.04 14.03 6.77
N GLY A 83 -1.29 15.19 6.19
CA GLY A 83 -2.40 15.44 5.29
C GLY A 83 -1.91 15.83 3.91
N ARG A 84 -2.60 16.81 3.32
CA ARG A 84 -2.31 17.32 1.97
C ARG A 84 -1.01 18.14 1.91
N GLU A 85 -0.70 18.84 2.99
CA GLU A 85 0.47 19.69 3.08
C GLU A 85 1.75 18.86 3.13
N ASP A 86 2.86 19.43 2.68
CA ASP A 86 4.12 18.69 2.65
C ASP A 86 4.70 18.46 4.05
N ASP A 87 4.38 19.35 5.00
CA ASP A 87 4.78 19.20 6.39
C ASP A 87 3.88 18.18 7.12
N PRO A 88 4.46 17.22 7.84
CA PRO A 88 3.68 16.26 8.63
C PRO A 88 3.02 16.94 9.83
N TRP A 89 1.86 16.43 10.21
CA TRP A 89 1.16 16.87 11.43
C TRP A 89 1.83 16.34 12.70
N TYR A 90 2.43 15.13 12.59
CA TYR A 90 3.14 14.50 13.69
C TYR A 90 4.25 13.59 13.18
N VAL A 91 5.39 13.62 13.87
CA VAL A 91 6.52 12.72 13.63
C VAL A 91 7.13 12.25 14.94
N ARG A 92 7.50 10.98 14.98
CA ARG A 92 8.29 10.38 16.06
C ARG A 92 9.30 9.41 15.45
N ASN A 93 10.59 9.63 15.67
CA ASN A 93 11.67 8.83 15.10
C ASN A 93 11.53 8.58 13.58
N ALA A 94 10.90 9.51 12.84
CA ALA A 94 10.48 9.27 11.47
C ALA A 94 11.64 9.11 10.48
N GLU A 95 12.83 9.58 10.82
CA GLU A 95 14.05 9.46 10.01
C GLU A 95 14.89 8.22 10.35
N VAL A 96 14.49 7.45 11.34
CA VAL A 96 15.20 6.22 11.69
C VAL A 96 14.97 5.15 10.63
N TRP A 97 16.05 4.60 10.09
CA TRP A 97 15.99 3.48 9.14
C TRP A 97 15.55 2.20 9.83
N ARG A 98 14.55 1.53 9.26
CA ARG A 98 14.02 0.27 9.77
C ARG A 98 13.78 -0.72 8.65
N PRO A 99 13.84 -2.04 8.91
CA PRO A 99 13.35 -3.04 7.99
C PRO A 99 11.90 -2.76 7.62
N VAL A 100 11.62 -2.65 6.30
CA VAL A 100 10.29 -2.20 5.81
C VAL A 100 9.39 -3.34 5.38
N ALA A 101 9.91 -4.56 5.29
CA ALA A 101 9.15 -5.74 4.88
C ALA A 101 8.30 -5.47 3.62
N SER A 102 7.05 -5.95 3.63
CA SER A 102 6.11 -5.78 2.50
C SER A 102 5.54 -4.38 2.35
N ALA A 103 5.74 -3.45 3.30
CA ALA A 103 5.21 -2.09 3.16
C ALA A 103 5.91 -1.32 2.01
N ILE A 104 7.15 -1.65 1.68
CA ILE A 104 7.87 -1.07 0.53
C ILE A 104 7.18 -1.36 -0.82
N LYS A 105 6.32 -2.37 -0.90
CA LYS A 105 5.60 -2.75 -2.12
C LYS A 105 4.73 -1.62 -2.69
N VAL A 106 4.37 -0.61 -1.87
CA VAL A 106 3.70 0.60 -2.38
C VAL A 106 4.61 1.36 -3.36
N ALA A 107 5.88 1.51 -3.03
CA ALA A 107 6.85 2.14 -3.95
C ALA A 107 7.09 1.27 -5.19
N TYR A 108 7.07 -0.05 -5.05
CA TYR A 108 7.18 -0.97 -6.19
C TYR A 108 5.96 -0.86 -7.12
N LEU A 109 4.75 -0.73 -6.57
CA LEU A 109 3.52 -0.50 -7.33
C LEU A 109 3.61 0.79 -8.14
N ILE A 110 4.09 1.88 -7.53
CA ILE A 110 4.30 3.15 -8.21
C ILE A 110 5.22 2.97 -9.43
N GLU A 111 6.37 2.34 -9.25
CA GLU A 111 7.35 2.21 -10.33
C GLU A 111 6.88 1.23 -11.41
N LEU A 112 6.23 0.12 -11.03
CA LEU A 112 5.61 -0.81 -11.97
C LEU A 112 4.58 -0.09 -12.85
N PHE A 113 3.61 0.60 -12.23
CA PHE A 113 2.52 1.24 -12.94
C PHE A 113 2.97 2.43 -13.79
N ASN A 114 3.95 3.18 -13.33
CA ASN A 114 4.52 4.26 -14.15
C ASN A 114 5.34 3.75 -15.35
N THR A 115 6.02 2.61 -15.20
CA THR A 115 6.80 2.04 -16.31
C THR A 115 5.89 1.48 -17.40
N TYR A 116 4.73 0.97 -17.03
CA TYR A 116 3.78 0.31 -17.92
C TYR A 116 2.42 1.03 -17.98
N ALA A 117 2.39 2.37 -17.82
CA ALA A 117 1.15 3.15 -17.73
C ALA A 117 0.21 2.93 -18.93
N ASP A 118 0.74 2.87 -20.14
CA ASP A 118 -0.04 2.72 -21.37
C ASP A 118 -0.58 1.28 -21.59
N GLN A 119 -0.24 0.32 -20.71
CA GLN A 119 -0.56 -1.10 -20.90
C GLN A 119 -0.82 -1.85 -19.58
N LEU A 120 -1.51 -1.20 -18.64
CA LEU A 120 -1.81 -1.83 -17.33
C LEU A 120 -2.57 -3.16 -17.46
N ASP A 121 -3.41 -3.30 -18.47
CA ASP A 121 -4.17 -4.53 -18.77
C ASP A 121 -3.46 -5.44 -19.80
N GLY A 122 -2.25 -5.09 -20.23
CA GLY A 122 -1.35 -5.94 -21.01
C GLY A 122 -0.56 -6.90 -20.14
N VAL A 123 -0.13 -8.03 -20.72
CA VAL A 123 0.75 -9.00 -20.03
C VAL A 123 2.06 -8.31 -19.64
N LEU A 124 2.53 -8.54 -18.42
CA LEU A 124 3.80 -7.97 -17.95
C LEU A 124 4.97 -8.59 -18.74
N GLU A 125 5.62 -7.76 -19.55
CA GLU A 125 6.77 -8.17 -20.36
C GLU A 125 7.92 -8.66 -19.48
N GLY A 126 8.54 -9.78 -19.87
CA GLY A 126 9.63 -10.43 -19.14
C GLY A 126 9.19 -11.30 -17.96
N ALA A 127 7.92 -11.24 -17.52
CA ALA A 127 7.46 -12.05 -16.39
C ALA A 127 7.59 -13.55 -16.67
N ALA A 128 7.14 -14.01 -17.85
CA ALA A 128 7.20 -15.41 -18.24
C ALA A 128 8.64 -15.96 -18.22
N GLU A 129 9.62 -15.21 -18.73
CA GLU A 129 11.03 -15.61 -18.74
C GLU A 129 11.57 -15.76 -17.31
N ILE A 130 11.25 -14.82 -16.43
CA ILE A 130 11.68 -14.84 -15.04
C ILE A 130 11.12 -16.05 -14.28
N VAL A 131 9.81 -16.34 -14.41
CA VAL A 131 9.16 -17.39 -13.62
C VAL A 131 9.36 -18.78 -14.18
N THR A 132 9.83 -18.93 -15.43
CA THR A 132 10.18 -20.23 -16.03
C THR A 132 11.64 -20.63 -15.82
N ASP A 133 12.51 -19.66 -15.51
CA ASP A 133 13.90 -19.93 -15.14
C ASP A 133 14.01 -20.19 -13.63
N SER A 134 14.01 -21.47 -13.24
CA SER A 134 14.13 -21.88 -11.83
C SER A 134 15.40 -21.40 -11.13
N THR A 135 16.39 -20.94 -11.89
CA THR A 135 17.67 -20.43 -11.37
C THR A 135 17.69 -18.90 -11.27
N HIS A 136 16.67 -18.22 -11.80
CA HIS A 136 16.61 -16.76 -11.73
C HIS A 136 16.58 -16.26 -10.27
N PRO A 137 17.40 -15.27 -9.87
CA PRO A 137 17.53 -14.83 -8.48
C PRO A 137 16.21 -14.39 -7.82
N ALA A 138 15.22 -13.96 -8.60
CA ALA A 138 13.88 -13.60 -8.11
C ALA A 138 13.07 -14.81 -7.64
N ILE A 139 13.40 -16.03 -8.12
CA ILE A 139 12.59 -17.24 -7.97
C ILE A 139 13.37 -18.40 -7.33
N ALA A 140 14.68 -18.47 -7.49
CA ALA A 140 15.53 -19.61 -7.10
C ALA A 140 15.45 -20.02 -5.61
N HIS A 141 14.96 -19.14 -4.74
CA HIS A 141 14.84 -19.43 -3.30
C HIS A 141 13.46 -20.04 -2.91
N PHE A 142 12.53 -20.17 -3.85
CA PHE A 142 11.27 -20.90 -3.68
C PHE A 142 11.49 -22.38 -4.02
N ASN A 143 10.78 -23.29 -3.35
CA ASN A 143 10.83 -24.71 -3.69
C ASN A 143 10.05 -25.01 -4.98
N ASP A 144 10.17 -26.23 -5.52
CA ASP A 144 9.60 -26.62 -6.80
C ASP A 144 8.08 -26.47 -6.89
N GLU A 145 7.35 -26.79 -5.80
CA GLU A 145 5.89 -26.61 -5.72
C GLU A 145 5.52 -25.12 -5.76
N GLN A 146 6.21 -24.31 -4.99
CA GLN A 146 6.04 -22.86 -5.00
C GLN A 146 6.38 -22.24 -6.35
N GLN A 147 7.47 -22.69 -7.00
CA GLN A 147 7.83 -22.22 -8.34
C GLN A 147 6.79 -22.60 -9.40
N SER A 148 6.15 -23.78 -9.28
CA SER A 148 5.04 -24.15 -10.14
C SER A 148 3.84 -23.23 -9.97
N ASP A 149 3.42 -23.01 -8.71
CA ASP A 149 2.32 -22.10 -8.35
C ASP A 149 2.59 -20.64 -8.84
N ILE A 150 3.81 -20.16 -8.64
CA ILE A 150 4.27 -18.86 -9.12
C ILE A 150 4.15 -18.73 -10.64
N ARG A 151 4.58 -19.75 -11.38
CA ARG A 151 4.52 -19.79 -12.84
C ARG A 151 3.08 -19.74 -13.33
N ASP A 152 2.22 -20.56 -12.73
CA ASP A 152 0.81 -20.67 -13.12
C ASP A 152 0.07 -19.34 -12.95
N HIS A 153 0.44 -18.53 -11.95
CA HIS A 153 -0.18 -17.23 -11.68
C HIS A 153 0.47 -16.06 -12.42
N LEU A 154 1.79 -16.07 -12.61
CA LEU A 154 2.51 -14.87 -13.05
C LEU A 154 2.99 -14.91 -14.51
N ALA A 155 3.08 -16.08 -15.17
CA ALA A 155 3.65 -16.16 -16.51
C ALA A 155 2.88 -15.35 -17.56
N ASN A 156 1.57 -15.21 -17.39
CA ASN A 156 0.70 -14.49 -18.32
C ASN A 156 -0.11 -13.37 -17.63
N ALA A 157 0.27 -13.01 -16.40
CA ALA A 157 -0.44 -11.99 -15.63
C ALA A 157 -0.25 -10.60 -16.26
N THR A 158 -1.31 -9.82 -16.27
CA THR A 158 -1.25 -8.41 -16.65
C THR A 158 -0.49 -7.60 -15.62
N VAL A 159 -0.02 -6.41 -16.00
CA VAL A 159 0.63 -5.47 -15.06
C VAL A 159 -0.26 -5.19 -13.86
N ARG A 160 -1.57 -4.98 -14.09
CA ARG A 160 -2.57 -4.75 -13.04
C ARG A 160 -2.72 -5.95 -12.11
N GLU A 161 -2.81 -7.16 -12.64
CA GLU A 161 -2.91 -8.39 -11.84
C GLU A 161 -1.66 -8.63 -11.00
N VAL A 162 -0.47 -8.39 -11.54
CA VAL A 162 0.79 -8.44 -10.76
C VAL A 162 0.76 -7.44 -9.61
N GLY A 163 0.31 -6.20 -9.87
CA GLY A 163 0.12 -5.19 -8.84
C GLY A 163 -0.87 -5.64 -7.75
N GLN A 164 -2.01 -6.21 -8.13
CA GLN A 164 -3.02 -6.74 -7.19
C GLN A 164 -2.47 -7.88 -6.34
N MET A 165 -1.82 -8.88 -6.96
CA MET A 165 -1.18 -9.98 -6.24
C MET A 165 -0.10 -9.48 -5.29
N MET A 166 0.73 -8.52 -5.71
CA MET A 166 1.81 -7.93 -4.90
C MET A 166 1.30 -7.18 -3.68
N ILE A 167 0.20 -6.44 -3.80
CA ILE A 167 -0.32 -5.58 -2.72
C ILE A 167 -1.31 -6.33 -1.84
N ARG A 168 -2.31 -7.00 -2.45
CA ARG A 168 -3.42 -7.61 -1.72
C ARG A 168 -3.19 -9.08 -1.40
N GLY A 169 -2.58 -9.84 -2.30
CA GLY A 169 -2.37 -11.28 -2.14
C GLY A 169 -3.67 -12.09 -1.99
N VAL A 170 -4.83 -11.54 -2.37
CA VAL A 170 -6.11 -12.22 -2.23
C VAL A 170 -6.22 -13.33 -3.26
N GLY A 171 -6.56 -14.53 -2.79
CA GLY A 171 -6.76 -15.70 -3.64
C GLY A 171 -5.48 -16.36 -4.16
N VAL A 172 -4.31 -15.94 -3.67
CA VAL A 172 -3.01 -16.52 -4.05
C VAL A 172 -2.21 -16.94 -2.81
N SER A 173 -1.23 -17.82 -2.99
CA SER A 173 -0.33 -18.23 -1.92
C SER A 173 0.62 -17.11 -1.50
N ASN A 174 1.21 -17.25 -0.31
CA ASN A 174 2.26 -16.32 0.16
C ASN A 174 3.50 -16.33 -0.76
N ALA A 175 3.77 -17.45 -1.43
CA ALA A 175 4.84 -17.53 -2.43
C ALA A 175 4.52 -16.64 -3.64
N VAL A 176 3.35 -16.76 -4.23
CA VAL A 176 2.89 -15.92 -5.36
C VAL A 176 2.84 -14.44 -4.97
N TYR A 177 2.27 -14.11 -3.80
CA TYR A 177 2.24 -12.74 -3.28
C TYR A 177 3.63 -12.09 -3.17
N ASN A 178 4.65 -12.84 -2.76
CA ASN A 178 6.02 -12.31 -2.67
C ASN A 178 6.74 -12.39 -4.02
N ALA A 179 6.49 -13.42 -4.82
CA ALA A 179 7.04 -13.54 -6.16
C ALA A 179 6.54 -12.43 -7.11
N ALA A 180 5.30 -11.95 -6.97
CA ALA A 180 4.81 -10.80 -7.72
C ALA A 180 5.68 -9.54 -7.48
N ALA A 181 6.10 -9.30 -6.24
CA ALA A 181 7.06 -8.23 -5.93
C ALA A 181 8.46 -8.50 -6.49
N ASN A 182 8.89 -9.77 -6.51
CA ASN A 182 10.19 -10.15 -7.04
C ASN A 182 10.24 -10.02 -8.56
N VAL A 183 9.18 -10.42 -9.26
CA VAL A 183 9.05 -10.23 -10.71
C VAL A 183 9.05 -8.74 -11.05
N THR A 184 8.25 -7.92 -10.33
CA THR A 184 8.29 -6.46 -10.44
C THR A 184 9.71 -5.91 -10.26
N THR A 185 10.39 -6.36 -9.21
CA THR A 185 11.78 -5.95 -8.95
C THR A 185 12.72 -6.37 -10.08
N ALA A 186 12.55 -7.58 -10.64
CA ALA A 186 13.41 -8.09 -11.69
C ALA A 186 13.24 -7.35 -13.02
N VAL A 187 11.99 -7.12 -13.47
CA VAL A 187 11.70 -6.39 -14.71
C VAL A 187 12.17 -4.91 -14.63
N LEU A 188 12.25 -4.35 -13.43
CA LEU A 188 12.77 -3.00 -13.18
C LEU A 188 14.28 -2.98 -12.88
N GLY A 189 15.02 -4.01 -13.30
CA GLY A 189 16.49 -4.04 -13.23
C GLY A 189 17.07 -4.55 -11.90
N GLY A 190 16.30 -5.33 -11.16
CA GLY A 190 16.69 -5.90 -9.87
C GLY A 190 16.61 -4.89 -8.71
N PRO A 191 16.98 -5.28 -7.48
CA PRO A 191 16.85 -4.42 -6.31
C PRO A 191 17.55 -3.05 -6.45
N ALA A 192 18.75 -3.02 -7.01
CA ALA A 192 19.49 -1.77 -7.23
C ALA A 192 18.86 -0.89 -8.31
N GLY A 193 18.36 -1.49 -9.41
CA GLY A 193 17.62 -0.80 -10.46
C GLY A 193 16.35 -0.18 -9.91
N LEU A 194 15.54 -0.95 -9.20
CA LEU A 194 14.31 -0.48 -8.58
C LEU A 194 14.55 0.65 -7.57
N THR A 195 15.59 0.54 -6.71
CA THR A 195 16.00 1.64 -5.82
C THR A 195 16.31 2.92 -6.60
N LYS A 196 17.01 2.79 -7.73
CA LYS A 196 17.33 3.94 -8.59
C LYS A 196 16.07 4.57 -9.20
N PHE A 197 15.08 3.76 -9.60
CA PHE A 197 13.79 4.27 -10.10
C PHE A 197 13.07 5.03 -9.00
N ILE A 198 12.94 4.46 -7.80
CA ILE A 198 12.28 5.07 -6.63
C ILE A 198 12.92 6.44 -6.32
N HIS A 199 14.26 6.50 -6.17
CA HIS A 199 14.96 7.75 -5.88
C HIS A 199 14.90 8.76 -7.04
N GLY A 200 14.82 8.30 -8.28
CA GLY A 200 14.67 9.15 -9.47
C GLY A 200 13.26 9.69 -9.67
N ARG A 201 12.27 9.11 -8.99
CA ARG A 201 10.87 9.55 -9.05
C ARG A 201 10.65 10.84 -8.28
N ASP A 202 11.04 10.84 -7.01
CA ASP A 202 10.96 11.98 -6.10
C ASP A 202 12.18 11.93 -5.15
N PRO A 203 12.95 13.01 -5.00
CA PRO A 203 14.03 13.06 -4.01
C PRO A 203 13.60 12.73 -2.58
N ALA A 204 12.33 13.00 -2.22
CA ALA A 204 11.77 12.68 -0.91
C ALA A 204 11.63 11.15 -0.68
N PHE A 205 11.75 10.33 -1.73
CA PHE A 205 11.75 8.87 -1.63
C PHE A 205 13.14 8.28 -1.32
N ALA A 206 14.17 9.11 -1.15
CA ALA A 206 15.54 8.66 -0.88
C ALA A 206 15.70 7.80 0.39
N GLY A 207 14.74 7.92 1.32
CA GLY A 207 14.67 7.09 2.53
C GLY A 207 14.05 5.69 2.31
N LEU A 208 13.97 5.16 1.06
CA LEU A 208 13.58 3.79 0.76
C LEU A 208 14.66 3.08 -0.04
N VAL A 209 15.03 1.86 0.38
CA VAL A 209 16.05 1.05 -0.31
C VAL A 209 15.58 -0.40 -0.47
N SER A 210 15.51 -0.86 -1.72
CA SER A 210 15.37 -2.26 -2.05
C SER A 210 16.76 -2.90 -2.10
N ARG A 211 17.04 -3.86 -1.22
CA ARG A 211 18.36 -4.54 -1.13
C ARG A 211 18.31 -5.96 -1.67
N ARG A 212 17.17 -6.62 -1.52
CA ARG A 212 16.98 -8.03 -1.87
C ARG A 212 15.59 -8.33 -2.40
N TYR A 213 15.45 -9.45 -3.06
CA TYR A 213 14.15 -10.03 -3.38
C TYR A 213 13.40 -10.45 -2.11
N MET A 214 12.07 -10.40 -2.14
CA MET A 214 11.24 -10.85 -1.00
C MET A 214 11.51 -12.32 -0.71
N GLN A 215 11.65 -12.67 0.56
CA GLN A 215 11.97 -14.00 1.06
C GLN A 215 13.38 -14.55 0.68
N ALA A 216 14.14 -13.86 -0.16
CA ALA A 216 15.53 -14.24 -0.40
C ALA A 216 16.40 -14.06 0.88
N ASP A 217 17.55 -14.71 0.91
CA ASP A 217 18.47 -14.61 2.04
C ASP A 217 18.88 -13.15 2.28
N ARG A 218 18.77 -12.72 3.55
CA ARG A 218 19.11 -11.38 4.00
C ARG A 218 20.54 -11.25 4.55
N VAL A 219 21.21 -12.38 4.83
CA VAL A 219 22.54 -12.40 5.45
C VAL A 219 23.57 -11.66 4.60
N ILE A 220 23.44 -11.73 3.27
CA ILE A 220 24.41 -11.13 2.35
C ILE A 220 24.14 -9.64 2.12
N LYS A 221 22.88 -9.21 1.96
CA LYS A 221 22.53 -7.85 1.51
C LYS A 221 21.72 -7.04 2.53
N GLY A 222 21.32 -7.64 3.62
CA GLY A 222 20.41 -7.05 4.59
C GLY A 222 18.96 -7.07 4.14
N ASP A 223 18.09 -6.46 4.92
CA ASP A 223 16.68 -6.29 4.61
C ASP A 223 16.44 -5.09 3.69
N ASN A 224 15.28 -5.07 3.03
CA ASN A 224 14.74 -3.85 2.44
C ASN A 224 14.40 -2.89 3.58
N GLU A 225 14.78 -1.63 3.45
CA GLU A 225 14.69 -0.65 4.52
C GLU A 225 13.97 0.61 4.07
N ALA A 226 13.33 1.28 5.03
CA ALA A 226 12.76 2.61 4.83
C ALA A 226 12.81 3.42 6.13
N THR A 227 12.70 4.74 5.99
CA THR A 227 12.29 5.63 7.05
C THR A 227 10.77 5.80 7.04
N ALA A 228 10.14 6.04 8.18
CA ALA A 228 8.71 6.32 8.23
C ALA A 228 8.36 7.60 7.48
N ALA A 229 9.26 8.59 7.48
CA ALA A 229 9.10 9.83 6.72
C ALA A 229 9.02 9.57 5.21
N ALA A 230 9.97 8.84 4.64
CA ALA A 230 9.97 8.57 3.20
C ALA A 230 8.76 7.71 2.78
N LEU A 231 8.40 6.70 3.56
CA LEU A 231 7.20 5.88 3.28
C LEU A 231 5.92 6.71 3.41
N GLY A 232 5.86 7.63 4.39
CA GLY A 232 4.76 8.58 4.56
C GLY A 232 4.59 9.49 3.34
N VAL A 233 5.68 10.05 2.82
CA VAL A 233 5.64 10.88 1.62
C VAL A 233 5.21 10.06 0.39
N VAL A 234 5.68 8.81 0.22
CA VAL A 234 5.21 7.93 -0.85
C VAL A 234 3.69 7.77 -0.82
N LEU A 235 3.14 7.43 0.34
CA LEU A 235 1.70 7.28 0.53
C LEU A 235 0.95 8.59 0.33
N GLN A 236 1.50 9.70 0.79
CA GLN A 236 0.93 11.04 0.59
C GLN A 236 0.86 11.40 -0.90
N ARG A 237 1.90 11.13 -1.68
CA ARG A 237 1.87 11.34 -3.13
C ARG A 237 0.76 10.52 -3.81
N VAL A 238 0.56 9.28 -3.38
CA VAL A 238 -0.55 8.44 -3.89
C VAL A 238 -1.90 8.99 -3.42
N ALA A 239 -2.06 9.24 -2.11
CA ALA A 239 -3.31 9.68 -1.50
C ALA A 239 -3.84 10.99 -2.09
N PHE A 240 -2.97 11.93 -2.42
CA PHE A 240 -3.35 13.21 -3.01
C PHE A 240 -3.14 13.29 -4.52
N ARG A 241 -2.92 12.15 -5.19
CA ARG A 241 -2.75 12.04 -6.65
C ARG A 241 -1.64 12.95 -7.20
N ARG A 242 -0.53 13.07 -6.44
CA ARG A 242 0.61 13.93 -6.76
C ARG A 242 1.89 13.13 -7.04
N VAL A 243 1.77 11.85 -7.38
CA VAL A 243 2.94 11.04 -7.78
C VAL A 243 3.58 11.68 -9.01
N PRO A 244 4.87 12.05 -8.96
CA PRO A 244 5.51 12.73 -10.09
C PRO A 244 5.51 11.90 -11.36
N LYS A 245 5.22 12.53 -12.50
CA LYS A 245 5.18 11.91 -13.83
C LYS A 245 4.15 10.76 -13.95
N THR A 246 3.07 10.83 -13.22
CA THR A 246 1.97 9.85 -13.23
C THR A 246 0.69 10.55 -13.67
N ASP A 247 -0.05 9.94 -14.57
CA ASP A 247 -1.37 10.42 -14.97
C ASP A 247 -2.47 10.05 -13.96
N ALA A 248 -3.66 10.60 -14.16
CA ALA A 248 -4.79 10.41 -13.24
C ALA A 248 -5.33 8.97 -13.26
N GLU A 249 -5.33 8.31 -14.42
CA GLU A 249 -5.83 6.94 -14.57
C GLU A 249 -4.91 5.94 -13.87
N THR A 250 -3.61 6.07 -14.09
CA THR A 250 -2.58 5.27 -13.42
C THR A 250 -2.65 5.44 -11.89
N THR A 251 -2.85 6.68 -11.41
CA THR A 251 -3.00 6.93 -9.97
C THR A 251 -4.30 6.33 -9.42
N GLN A 252 -5.41 6.41 -10.17
CA GLN A 252 -6.66 5.77 -9.77
C GLN A 252 -6.50 4.25 -9.66
N ALA A 253 -5.79 3.62 -10.60
CA ALA A 253 -5.51 2.19 -10.53
C ALA A 253 -4.69 1.80 -9.27
N MET A 254 -3.77 2.66 -8.82
CA MET A 254 -3.06 2.45 -7.54
C MET A 254 -4.02 2.52 -6.34
N TRP A 255 -4.95 3.48 -6.35
CA TRP A 255 -5.98 3.62 -5.31
C TRP A 255 -6.84 2.36 -5.24
N ASP A 256 -7.35 1.89 -6.37
CA ASP A 256 -8.21 0.71 -6.45
C ASP A 256 -7.54 -0.54 -5.87
N ILE A 257 -6.23 -0.67 -6.07
CA ILE A 257 -5.44 -1.78 -5.54
C ILE A 257 -5.17 -1.64 -4.03
N LEU A 258 -4.95 -0.43 -3.54
CA LEU A 258 -4.69 -0.18 -2.11
C LEU A 258 -5.97 -0.20 -1.28
N HIS A 259 -7.14 0.00 -1.89
CA HIS A 259 -8.42 0.03 -1.20
C HIS A 259 -8.72 -1.27 -0.45
N VAL A 260 -9.17 -1.16 0.79
CA VAL A 260 -9.57 -2.26 1.68
C VAL A 260 -11.08 -2.21 1.88
N PRO A 261 -11.87 -2.92 1.03
CA PRO A 261 -13.33 -2.83 1.10
C PRO A 261 -13.92 -3.25 2.44
N GLU A 262 -13.27 -4.18 3.13
CA GLU A 262 -13.70 -4.72 4.42
C GLU A 262 -13.62 -3.66 5.54
N ASP A 263 -12.74 -2.68 5.39
CA ASP A 263 -12.55 -1.58 6.33
C ASP A 263 -13.37 -0.34 5.93
N ALA A 264 -14.04 -0.37 4.79
CA ALA A 264 -14.90 0.72 4.36
C ALA A 264 -16.14 0.80 5.25
N GLY A 265 -16.52 2.00 5.65
CA GLY A 265 -17.65 2.24 6.53
C GLY A 265 -18.25 3.64 6.38
N PRO A 266 -19.28 3.97 7.16
CA PRO A 266 -19.92 5.28 7.08
C PRO A 266 -18.99 6.46 7.40
N THR A 267 -17.82 6.17 8.00
CA THR A 267 -16.83 7.18 8.36
C THR A 267 -15.70 7.33 7.33
N GLY A 268 -15.68 6.52 6.28
CA GLY A 268 -14.67 6.64 5.21
C GLY A 268 -14.21 5.33 4.61
N SER A 269 -13.16 5.41 3.79
CA SER A 269 -12.51 4.30 3.11
C SER A 269 -11.04 4.20 3.53
N HIS A 270 -10.56 2.97 3.67
CA HIS A 270 -9.20 2.69 4.06
C HIS A 270 -8.38 2.17 2.87
N TYR A 271 -7.18 2.70 2.71
CA TYR A 271 -6.20 2.31 1.71
C TYR A 271 -4.93 1.91 2.45
N PHE A 272 -4.49 0.67 2.29
CA PHE A 272 -3.58 0.09 3.28
C PHE A 272 -2.55 -0.85 2.68
N LYS A 273 -1.35 -0.80 3.25
CA LYS A 273 -0.32 -1.81 3.06
C LYS A 273 0.46 -2.07 4.35
N SER A 274 0.43 -3.30 4.81
CA SER A 274 1.21 -3.75 5.97
C SER A 274 2.54 -4.37 5.57
N GLY A 275 3.42 -4.46 6.55
CA GLY A 275 4.65 -5.23 6.48
C GLY A 275 4.91 -5.98 7.80
N SER A 276 5.45 -7.20 7.71
CA SER A 276 5.88 -7.97 8.86
C SER A 276 7.16 -8.74 8.60
N LEU A 277 8.03 -8.76 9.60
CA LEU A 277 9.16 -9.68 9.68
C LEU A 277 9.06 -10.45 10.99
N ASP A 278 9.17 -11.77 10.90
CA ASP A 278 9.18 -12.69 12.04
C ASP A 278 10.61 -13.16 12.37
N SER A 279 11.62 -12.41 11.94
CA SER A 279 13.04 -12.63 12.17
C SER A 279 13.65 -11.36 12.78
N ASP A 280 14.83 -11.47 13.38
CA ASP A 280 15.49 -10.34 14.06
C ASP A 280 15.91 -9.23 13.10
N PRO A 281 15.50 -7.99 13.38
CA PRO A 281 14.54 -7.60 14.40
C PRO A 281 13.11 -7.98 14.02
N LEU A 282 12.28 -8.34 14.99
CA LEU A 282 10.84 -8.47 14.76
C LEU A 282 10.28 -7.10 14.35
N THR A 283 9.48 -7.07 13.28
CA THR A 283 8.97 -5.80 12.77
C THR A 283 7.51 -5.91 12.39
N ARG A 284 6.71 -4.91 12.74
CA ARG A 284 5.33 -4.72 12.28
C ARG A 284 5.15 -3.31 11.76
N ILE A 285 4.59 -3.21 10.55
CA ILE A 285 4.36 -1.94 9.89
C ILE A 285 2.90 -1.87 9.48
N ARG A 286 2.28 -0.76 9.83
CA ARG A 286 0.95 -0.37 9.37
C ARG A 286 1.08 0.97 8.67
N SER A 287 0.71 1.00 7.41
CA SER A 287 0.88 2.21 6.61
C SER A 287 -0.23 2.34 5.58
N GLY A 288 -0.68 3.56 5.33
CA GLY A 288 -1.79 3.79 4.42
C GLY A 288 -2.36 5.17 4.54
N PHE A 289 -3.58 5.32 4.05
CA PHE A 289 -4.35 6.54 4.23
C PHE A 289 -5.83 6.22 4.44
N TRP A 290 -6.47 7.07 5.20
CA TRP A 290 -7.89 7.04 5.47
C TRP A 290 -8.53 8.24 4.78
N GLU A 291 -9.48 7.98 3.88
CA GLU A 291 -10.29 9.00 3.22
C GLU A 291 -11.63 9.10 3.94
N SER A 292 -11.97 10.29 4.40
CA SER A 292 -13.23 10.60 5.10
C SER A 292 -13.90 11.82 4.46
N PRO A 293 -15.17 12.11 4.80
CA PRO A 293 -15.81 13.35 4.36
C PRO A 293 -15.09 14.64 4.78
N THR A 294 -14.29 14.59 5.84
CA THR A 294 -13.51 15.73 6.35
C THR A 294 -12.12 15.84 5.74
N GLY A 295 -11.65 14.82 5.01
CA GLY A 295 -10.35 14.85 4.35
C GLY A 295 -9.61 13.52 4.38
N ILE A 296 -8.35 13.57 4.02
CA ILE A 296 -7.46 12.40 3.97
C ILE A 296 -6.39 12.51 5.05
N VAL A 297 -6.25 11.46 5.84
CA VAL A 297 -5.15 11.25 6.79
C VAL A 297 -4.22 10.20 6.24
N VAL A 298 -2.96 10.51 6.08
CA VAL A 298 -1.90 9.56 5.72
C VAL A 298 -1.11 9.22 6.97
N TYR A 299 -0.80 7.95 7.15
CA TYR A 299 -0.08 7.49 8.34
C TYR A 299 0.91 6.36 8.03
N VAL A 300 1.98 6.34 8.79
CA VAL A 300 2.95 5.25 8.88
C VAL A 300 3.27 4.99 10.33
N VAL A 301 3.11 3.76 10.75
CA VAL A 301 3.52 3.25 12.07
C VAL A 301 4.44 2.05 11.83
N MET A 302 5.66 2.15 12.30
CA MET A 302 6.67 1.08 12.25
C MET A 302 7.07 0.73 13.66
N VAL A 303 6.80 -0.49 14.11
CA VAL A 303 7.18 -0.99 15.42
C VAL A 303 8.20 -2.10 15.25
N GLU A 304 9.30 -2.00 15.95
CA GLU A 304 10.42 -2.94 15.91
C GLU A 304 10.75 -3.41 17.31
N GLN A 305 11.07 -4.71 17.43
CA GLN A 305 11.56 -5.31 18.65
C GLN A 305 12.86 -6.07 18.37
N PRO A 306 14.01 -5.44 18.64
CA PRO A 306 15.31 -6.07 18.40
C PRO A 306 15.57 -7.29 19.28
N ASN A 307 15.00 -7.31 20.49
CA ASN A 307 15.17 -8.40 21.44
C ASN A 307 13.82 -8.80 22.06
N PRO A 308 13.32 -10.01 21.80
CA PRO A 308 12.05 -10.49 22.34
C PRO A 308 12.06 -10.74 23.87
N GLY A 309 13.17 -10.56 24.55
CA GLY A 309 13.28 -10.78 26.01
C GLY A 309 13.08 -12.25 26.39
N SER A 310 12.18 -12.49 27.34
CA SER A 310 11.83 -13.84 27.81
C SER A 310 10.73 -14.50 27.00
N ARG A 311 10.09 -13.80 26.04
CA ARG A 311 9.02 -14.34 25.19
C ARG A 311 9.60 -15.25 24.12
N THR A 312 8.85 -16.25 23.72
CA THR A 312 9.10 -16.95 22.47
C THR A 312 8.97 -15.96 21.29
N ARG A 313 9.59 -16.26 20.17
CA ARG A 313 9.50 -15.41 18.96
C ARG A 313 8.06 -15.23 18.48
N GLU A 314 7.23 -16.28 18.56
CA GLU A 314 5.83 -16.23 18.20
C GLU A 314 5.04 -15.31 19.14
N GLU A 315 5.18 -15.46 20.45
CA GLU A 315 4.55 -14.58 21.45
C GLU A 315 4.97 -13.13 21.29
N ALA A 316 6.26 -12.88 21.03
CA ALA A 316 6.76 -11.53 20.78
C ALA A 316 6.19 -10.95 19.49
N GLY A 317 6.08 -11.76 18.43
CA GLY A 317 5.50 -11.35 17.15
C GLY A 317 4.00 -11.00 17.27
N LEU A 318 3.22 -11.76 18.04
CA LEU A 318 1.81 -11.48 18.32
C LEU A 318 1.68 -10.19 19.16
N HIS A 319 2.43 -10.08 20.23
CA HIS A 319 2.42 -8.88 21.06
C HIS A 319 2.81 -7.62 20.28
N LEU A 320 3.83 -7.70 19.42
CA LEU A 320 4.22 -6.59 18.57
C LEU A 320 3.12 -6.21 17.56
N ALA A 321 2.36 -7.19 17.08
CA ALA A 321 1.20 -6.94 16.23
C ALA A 321 0.12 -6.17 16.98
N ASP A 322 -0.22 -6.57 18.22
CA ASP A 322 -1.19 -5.87 19.06
C ASP A 322 -0.76 -4.42 19.36
N VAL A 323 0.51 -4.22 19.72
CA VAL A 323 1.08 -2.87 19.93
C VAL A 323 0.98 -2.03 18.66
N SER A 324 1.29 -2.59 17.49
CA SER A 324 1.21 -1.87 16.22
C SER A 324 -0.22 -1.43 15.89
N VAL A 325 -1.22 -2.24 16.22
CA VAL A 325 -2.64 -1.88 16.09
C VAL A 325 -2.98 -0.76 17.05
N ALA A 326 -2.68 -0.91 18.34
CA ALA A 326 -3.00 0.09 19.36
C ALA A 326 -2.36 1.46 19.07
N VAL A 327 -1.10 1.47 18.63
CA VAL A 327 -0.42 2.71 18.20
C VAL A 327 -1.12 3.31 16.98
N THR A 328 -1.51 2.51 16.00
CA THR A 328 -2.21 3.00 14.80
C THR A 328 -3.56 3.60 15.16
N ASP A 329 -4.32 2.95 16.05
CA ASP A 329 -5.64 3.43 16.48
C ASP A 329 -5.53 4.74 17.27
N ALA A 330 -4.51 4.89 18.13
CA ALA A 330 -4.23 6.13 18.82
C ALA A 330 -3.91 7.27 17.84
N VAL A 331 -3.05 7.00 16.86
CA VAL A 331 -2.68 7.95 15.80
C VAL A 331 -3.89 8.38 14.97
N LEU A 332 -4.69 7.44 14.49
CA LEU A 332 -5.88 7.74 13.68
C LEU A 332 -6.96 8.47 14.50
N THR A 333 -7.11 8.13 15.78
CA THR A 333 -8.05 8.80 16.67
C THR A 333 -7.64 10.26 16.89
N ALA A 334 -6.36 10.50 17.19
CA ALA A 334 -5.84 11.86 17.36
C ALA A 334 -5.98 12.68 16.09
N ALA A 335 -5.67 12.09 14.92
CA ALA A 335 -5.79 12.76 13.63
C ALA A 335 -7.24 13.14 13.27
N ARG A 336 -8.22 12.30 13.62
CA ARG A 336 -9.65 12.58 13.37
C ARG A 336 -10.25 13.59 14.32
N MET A 337 -9.82 13.62 15.58
CA MET A 337 -10.27 14.63 16.56
C MET A 337 -9.77 16.02 16.20
N GLY A 338 -8.69 16.08 15.43
CA GLY A 338 -8.11 17.28 14.94
C GLY A 338 -8.73 17.83 13.62
N GLN A 339 -9.63 17.13 12.95
CA GLN A 339 -10.36 17.56 11.75
C GLN A 339 -11.75 18.11 12.10
#